data_131879b468cef329c3b71b3a913dd9c1
#
_entry.id   131879b468cef329c3b71b3a913dd9c1
#
_cell.length_a   1.000
_cell.length_b   1.000
_cell.length_c   1.000
_cell.angle_alpha   90.00
_cell.angle_beta   90.00
_cell.angle_gamma   90.00
#
_symmetry.space_group_name_H-M   'P 1'
#
loop_
_entity.id
_entity.type
_entity.pdbx_description
1 polymer ?
#
loop_
_entity_poly.entity_id
_entity_poly.type
_entity_poly.pdbx_seq_one_letter_code
_entity_poly.pdbx_strand_id
1 'polypeptide(L)'
;CGATTVVLENGENVIVTCPTRQLIINKVNQYPNTRCPYKLFAVQKGIGQNHIEDYIKECQGKQPIKIMVTYDSFPRVYAVMKQQSIECKIVVDEYQEILDAYVYRNAAIRNLLHTLKDVPNVTYLSATPIPYQWRPSELEGLPEYEIEWENSVRIMPFRIKSNHPLAIVANIIRNHKLGHPFELKGNKVEEYFFFVNSVSAIRSIIKSAKLSPNEVKIICAKNEINKKKLEGFTIGEASGTNKTFTFCTKTAFYGADFYSKAGLVVIASEGYAKSSLLDISTDIVQIAGRIRTKENPFRNVILHIYNTGIMCESRKEYEEKLNERLVSAEKTIEAYYNLRDDLKSVIVEKIRLDDPEEFACYNAEEKKVEIDKMKIAHAQYKFETIDDIYSNGISLREAYLKAGYDVEDENSWEQNIHNLSLIHISEPTRPRLIS
;
A
#
# COMPACT_ATOMS: atom_id res chain seq x y z
N CYS A 1 -14.67 -0.15 3.25
CA CYS A 1 -16.04 -0.66 3.11
C CYS A 1 -15.97 -2.17 3.33
N GLY A 2 -16.95 -2.88 3.73
CA GLY A 2 -16.91 -4.34 3.96
C GLY A 2 -17.06 -5.20 2.68
N ALA A 3 -16.72 -4.68 1.49
CA ALA A 3 -16.97 -5.37 0.22
C ALA A 3 -16.39 -6.79 0.17
N THR A 4 -15.12 -6.97 0.56
CA THR A 4 -14.48 -8.29 0.62
C THR A 4 -15.23 -9.23 1.61
N THR A 5 -15.74 -8.70 2.72
CA THR A 5 -16.53 -9.47 3.69
C THR A 5 -17.84 -9.93 3.08
N VAL A 6 -18.60 -9.03 2.41
CA VAL A 6 -19.84 -9.36 1.72
C VAL A 6 -19.64 -10.47 0.69
N VAL A 7 -18.54 -10.39 -0.08
CA VAL A 7 -18.18 -11.40 -1.07
C VAL A 7 -17.88 -12.77 -0.43
N LEU A 8 -17.19 -12.78 0.72
CA LEU A 8 -16.87 -14.02 1.41
C LEU A 8 -18.07 -14.63 2.14
N GLU A 9 -19.05 -13.82 2.53
CA GLU A 9 -20.25 -14.27 3.28
C GLU A 9 -21.43 -14.65 2.38
N ASN A 10 -21.38 -14.38 1.07
CA ASN A 10 -22.45 -14.81 0.15
C ASN A 10 -22.44 -16.33 -0.10
N GLY A 11 -23.53 -16.85 -0.69
CA GLY A 11 -23.71 -18.29 -0.96
C GLY A 11 -23.02 -18.84 -2.21
N GLU A 12 -22.11 -18.08 -2.85
CA GLU A 12 -21.50 -18.45 -4.14
C GLU A 12 -20.04 -18.92 -3.98
N ASN A 13 -19.56 -19.72 -4.95
CA ASN A 13 -18.14 -20.06 -5.02
C ASN A 13 -17.35 -18.80 -5.41
N VAL A 14 -16.34 -18.46 -4.63
CA VAL A 14 -15.55 -17.24 -4.83
C VAL A 14 -14.06 -17.49 -4.59
N ILE A 15 -13.24 -16.96 -5.49
CA ILE A 15 -11.81 -16.79 -5.27
C ILE A 15 -11.54 -15.28 -5.11
N VAL A 16 -11.01 -14.88 -3.96
CA VAL A 16 -10.51 -13.52 -3.73
C VAL A 16 -9.00 -13.54 -3.90
N THR A 17 -8.51 -12.85 -4.91
CA THR A 17 -7.07 -12.65 -5.09
C THR A 17 -6.67 -11.26 -4.60
N CYS A 18 -5.56 -11.17 -3.89
CA CYS A 18 -5.12 -9.95 -3.20
C CYS A 18 -3.59 -9.77 -3.26
N PRO A 19 -3.08 -8.53 -3.08
CA PRO A 19 -1.67 -8.24 -3.31
C PRO A 19 -0.74 -8.85 -2.24
N THR A 20 -1.18 -9.01 -1.00
CA THR A 20 -0.29 -9.35 0.12
C THR A 20 -0.78 -10.54 0.93
N ARG A 21 0.18 -11.32 1.45
CA ARG A 21 -0.10 -12.40 2.41
C ARG A 21 -0.69 -11.87 3.73
N GLN A 22 -0.28 -10.65 4.13
CA GLN A 22 -0.77 -10.05 5.38
C GLN A 22 -2.28 -9.81 5.34
N LEU A 23 -2.81 -9.41 4.17
CA LEU A 23 -4.25 -9.23 3.97
C LEU A 23 -4.99 -10.58 4.12
N ILE A 24 -4.46 -11.66 3.54
CA ILE A 24 -5.01 -13.01 3.71
C ILE A 24 -5.02 -13.42 5.18
N ILE A 25 -3.88 -13.32 5.86
CA ILE A 25 -3.73 -13.69 7.28
C ILE A 25 -4.73 -12.92 8.15
N ASN A 26 -4.84 -11.61 7.90
CA ASN A 26 -5.76 -10.75 8.64
C ASN A 26 -7.22 -11.18 8.48
N LYS A 27 -7.63 -11.45 7.23
CA LYS A 27 -8.99 -11.93 6.94
C LYS A 27 -9.27 -13.30 7.58
N VAL A 28 -8.34 -14.23 7.46
CA VAL A 28 -8.49 -15.56 8.10
C VAL A 28 -8.61 -15.46 9.61
N ASN A 29 -7.83 -14.57 10.25
CA ASN A 29 -7.90 -14.36 11.70
C ASN A 29 -9.19 -13.65 12.14
N GLN A 30 -9.75 -12.80 11.29
CA GLN A 30 -11.01 -12.10 11.56
C GLN A 30 -12.24 -12.98 11.28
N TYR A 31 -12.13 -13.93 10.36
CA TYR A 31 -13.24 -14.71 9.83
C TYR A 31 -13.99 -15.57 10.89
N PRO A 32 -13.34 -16.19 11.87
CA PRO A 32 -14.05 -16.89 12.94
C PRO A 32 -14.96 -15.98 13.80
N ASN A 33 -14.67 -14.67 13.80
CA ASN A 33 -15.42 -13.65 14.53
C ASN A 33 -16.56 -13.04 13.70
N THR A 34 -16.67 -13.40 12.42
CA THR A 34 -17.76 -12.98 11.53
C THR A 34 -18.93 -13.95 11.68
N ARG A 35 -20.14 -13.52 11.28
CA ARG A 35 -21.32 -14.39 11.24
C ARG A 35 -21.32 -15.37 10.08
N CYS A 36 -20.23 -15.46 9.33
CA CYS A 36 -20.14 -16.32 8.16
C CYS A 36 -20.07 -17.79 8.54
N PRO A 37 -20.96 -18.63 8.03
CA PRO A 37 -20.97 -20.05 8.31
C PRO A 37 -19.94 -20.87 7.50
N TYR A 38 -19.22 -20.24 6.56
CA TYR A 38 -18.39 -20.93 5.59
C TYR A 38 -16.92 -20.98 6.03
N LYS A 39 -16.26 -22.12 5.78
CA LYS A 39 -14.82 -22.28 6.00
C LYS A 39 -14.04 -21.56 4.90
N LEU A 40 -13.26 -20.55 5.28
CA LEU A 40 -12.36 -19.85 4.38
C LEU A 40 -11.04 -20.61 4.23
N PHE A 41 -10.59 -20.85 3.00
CA PHE A 41 -9.32 -21.49 2.69
C PHE A 41 -8.30 -20.48 2.17
N ALA A 42 -7.18 -20.37 2.88
CA ALA A 42 -6.09 -19.46 2.53
C ALA A 42 -4.97 -20.20 1.80
N VAL A 43 -4.71 -19.84 0.55
CA VAL A 43 -3.59 -20.38 -0.22
C VAL A 43 -2.33 -19.55 0.02
N GLN A 44 -1.41 -20.11 0.80
CA GLN A 44 -0.14 -19.51 1.19
C GLN A 44 1.04 -20.39 0.79
N LYS A 45 2.26 -19.95 1.13
CA LYS A 45 3.49 -20.74 0.89
C LYS A 45 3.36 -22.12 1.56
N GLY A 46 3.64 -23.18 0.79
CA GLY A 46 3.53 -24.57 1.23
C GLY A 46 2.21 -25.23 0.89
N ILE A 47 1.17 -24.49 0.49
CA ILE A 47 -0.09 -25.07 -0.01
C ILE A 47 0.11 -25.51 -1.47
N GLY A 48 0.12 -26.80 -1.72
CA GLY A 48 0.18 -27.42 -3.04
C GLY A 48 -1.19 -27.64 -3.68
N GLN A 49 -1.21 -28.18 -4.89
CA GLN A 49 -2.42 -28.51 -5.63
C GLN A 49 -3.31 -29.49 -4.86
N ASN A 50 -2.75 -30.54 -4.29
CA ASN A 50 -3.51 -31.56 -3.53
C ASN A 50 -4.32 -30.95 -2.38
N HIS A 51 -3.75 -29.96 -1.65
CA HIS A 51 -4.48 -29.30 -0.57
C HIS A 51 -5.69 -28.48 -1.07
N ILE A 52 -5.58 -27.90 -2.27
CA ILE A 52 -6.68 -27.16 -2.91
C ILE A 52 -7.77 -28.17 -3.31
N GLU A 53 -7.40 -29.28 -3.92
CA GLU A 53 -8.32 -30.35 -4.32
C GLU A 53 -9.03 -30.99 -3.14
N ASP A 54 -8.31 -31.23 -2.04
CA ASP A 54 -8.88 -31.77 -0.81
C ASP A 54 -9.90 -30.82 -0.18
N TYR A 55 -9.57 -29.51 -0.15
CA TYR A 55 -10.52 -28.49 0.31
C TYR A 55 -11.77 -28.43 -0.58
N ILE A 56 -11.62 -28.52 -1.89
CA ILE A 56 -12.74 -28.54 -2.84
C ILE A 56 -13.66 -29.74 -2.54
N LYS A 57 -13.09 -30.95 -2.37
CA LYS A 57 -13.82 -32.16 -2.02
C LYS A 57 -14.56 -32.01 -0.69
N GLU A 58 -13.92 -31.38 0.30
CA GLU A 58 -14.53 -31.11 1.62
C GLU A 58 -15.78 -30.21 1.49
N CYS A 59 -15.76 -29.25 0.56
CA CYS A 59 -16.85 -28.29 0.33
C CYS A 59 -18.03 -28.90 -0.43
N GLN A 60 -17.80 -29.91 -1.29
CA GLN A 60 -18.82 -30.47 -2.18
C GLN A 60 -20.10 -30.88 -1.43
N GLY A 61 -21.24 -30.30 -1.83
CA GLY A 61 -22.57 -30.55 -1.26
C GLY A 61 -22.78 -30.02 0.18
N LYS A 62 -21.81 -29.33 0.76
CA LYS A 62 -21.87 -28.82 2.14
C LYS A 62 -21.84 -27.31 2.25
N GLN A 63 -21.00 -26.66 1.47
CA GLN A 63 -20.81 -25.21 1.51
C GLN A 63 -20.22 -24.70 0.20
N PRO A 64 -20.35 -23.39 -0.11
CA PRO A 64 -19.65 -22.79 -1.23
C PRO A 64 -18.13 -22.77 -1.00
N ILE A 65 -17.38 -22.80 -2.10
CA ILE A 65 -15.91 -22.69 -2.08
C ILE A 65 -15.52 -21.25 -1.81
N LYS A 66 -14.74 -21.01 -0.75
CA LYS A 66 -14.23 -19.70 -0.37
C LYS A 66 -12.72 -19.74 -0.27
N ILE A 67 -12.02 -19.22 -1.29
CA ILE A 67 -10.56 -19.24 -1.38
C ILE A 67 -10.04 -17.81 -1.35
N MET A 68 -9.04 -17.55 -0.51
CA MET A 68 -8.19 -16.36 -0.59
C MET A 68 -6.78 -16.74 -1.05
N VAL A 69 -6.24 -15.98 -1.99
CA VAL A 69 -4.96 -16.27 -2.63
C VAL A 69 -4.22 -14.98 -3.00
N THR A 70 -2.88 -15.02 -3.07
CA THR A 70 -2.13 -13.88 -3.59
C THR A 70 -2.14 -13.82 -5.12
N TYR A 71 -1.93 -12.63 -5.68
CA TYR A 71 -1.81 -12.44 -7.14
C TYR A 71 -0.89 -13.46 -7.80
N ASP A 72 0.28 -13.73 -7.20
CA ASP A 72 1.27 -14.70 -7.72
C ASP A 72 0.75 -16.14 -7.79
N SER A 73 -0.15 -16.51 -6.87
CA SER A 73 -0.62 -17.89 -6.76
C SER A 73 -1.99 -18.11 -7.41
N PHE A 74 -2.68 -17.03 -7.79
CA PHE A 74 -4.01 -17.09 -8.39
C PHE A 74 -4.08 -17.96 -9.65
N PRO A 75 -3.16 -17.85 -10.63
CA PRO A 75 -3.22 -18.66 -11.85
C PRO A 75 -3.26 -20.16 -11.56
N ARG A 76 -2.47 -20.61 -10.58
CA ARG A 76 -2.44 -22.02 -10.16
C ARG A 76 -3.77 -22.48 -9.55
N VAL A 77 -4.37 -21.65 -8.68
CA VAL A 77 -5.66 -21.96 -8.05
C VAL A 77 -6.77 -22.03 -9.09
N TYR A 78 -6.79 -21.04 -9.98
CA TYR A 78 -7.78 -20.98 -11.06
C TYR A 78 -7.67 -22.18 -12.01
N ALA A 79 -6.43 -22.63 -12.33
CA ALA A 79 -6.22 -23.83 -13.16
C ALA A 79 -6.84 -25.09 -12.51
N VAL A 80 -6.73 -25.26 -11.18
CA VAL A 80 -7.37 -26.38 -10.47
C VAL A 80 -8.88 -26.31 -10.56
N MET A 81 -9.48 -25.13 -10.38
CA MET A 81 -10.93 -24.95 -10.53
C MET A 81 -11.41 -25.29 -11.93
N LYS A 82 -10.67 -24.82 -12.96
CA LYS A 82 -10.97 -25.10 -14.37
C LYS A 82 -10.88 -26.59 -14.69
N GLN A 83 -9.86 -27.30 -14.20
CA GLN A 83 -9.69 -28.75 -14.38
C GLN A 83 -10.86 -29.54 -13.80
N GLN A 84 -11.44 -29.07 -12.69
CA GLN A 84 -12.59 -29.70 -12.04
C GLN A 84 -13.95 -29.19 -12.57
N SER A 85 -13.97 -28.32 -13.57
CA SER A 85 -15.17 -27.70 -14.16
C SER A 85 -16.02 -26.97 -13.10
N ILE A 86 -15.36 -26.32 -12.13
CA ILE A 86 -16.05 -25.57 -11.07
C ILE A 86 -16.10 -24.09 -11.45
N GLU A 87 -17.31 -23.58 -11.60
CA GLU A 87 -17.55 -22.16 -11.78
C GLU A 87 -17.40 -21.40 -10.46
N CYS A 88 -16.69 -20.27 -10.51
CA CYS A 88 -16.53 -19.38 -9.37
C CYS A 88 -16.43 -17.93 -9.81
N LYS A 89 -16.91 -17.02 -8.97
CA LYS A 89 -16.67 -15.59 -9.13
C LYS A 89 -15.24 -15.26 -8.72
N ILE A 90 -14.61 -14.41 -9.48
CA ILE A 90 -13.24 -13.94 -9.19
C ILE A 90 -13.32 -12.50 -8.71
N VAL A 91 -12.68 -12.23 -7.58
CA VAL A 91 -12.56 -10.87 -7.02
C VAL A 91 -11.09 -10.51 -6.88
N VAL A 92 -10.69 -9.44 -7.54
CA VAL A 92 -9.35 -8.85 -7.42
C VAL A 92 -9.43 -7.72 -6.41
N ASP A 93 -9.01 -7.98 -5.19
CA ASP A 93 -9.04 -7.03 -4.08
C ASP A 93 -7.79 -6.15 -4.09
N GLU A 94 -7.96 -4.86 -3.75
CA GLU A 94 -6.89 -3.84 -3.78
C GLU A 94 -6.21 -3.77 -5.16
N TYR A 95 -7.01 -3.70 -6.23
CA TYR A 95 -6.50 -3.80 -7.60
C TYR A 95 -5.59 -2.63 -8.01
N GLN A 96 -5.58 -1.50 -7.30
CA GLN A 96 -4.61 -0.42 -7.52
C GLN A 96 -3.16 -0.90 -7.38
N GLU A 97 -2.91 -1.97 -6.63
CA GLU A 97 -1.59 -2.59 -6.50
C GLU A 97 -1.10 -3.24 -7.82
N ILE A 98 -1.99 -3.44 -8.80
CA ILE A 98 -1.59 -3.86 -10.15
C ILE A 98 -0.65 -2.82 -10.77
N LEU A 99 -0.92 -1.53 -10.60
CA LEU A 99 -0.03 -0.47 -11.06
C LEU A 99 1.12 -0.21 -10.08
N ASP A 100 0.82 -0.04 -8.80
CA ASP A 100 1.81 0.42 -7.81
C ASP A 100 2.91 -0.61 -7.53
N ALA A 101 2.58 -1.90 -7.57
CA ALA A 101 3.54 -2.98 -7.39
C ALA A 101 4.17 -3.49 -8.70
N TYR A 102 3.78 -2.95 -9.86
CA TYR A 102 4.17 -3.52 -11.15
C TYR A 102 5.67 -3.65 -11.35
N VAL A 103 6.43 -2.62 -11.03
CA VAL A 103 7.87 -2.55 -11.31
C VAL A 103 8.66 -3.69 -10.63
N TYR A 104 8.26 -4.09 -9.43
CA TYR A 104 8.94 -5.15 -8.68
C TYR A 104 8.21 -6.50 -8.67
N ARG A 105 7.04 -6.60 -9.31
CA ARG A 105 6.21 -7.81 -9.42
C ARG A 105 5.63 -8.01 -10.81
N ASN A 106 6.26 -7.45 -11.84
CA ASN A 106 5.71 -7.43 -13.20
C ASN A 106 5.36 -8.82 -13.73
N ALA A 107 6.22 -9.83 -13.53
CA ALA A 107 5.95 -11.20 -13.98
C ALA A 107 4.68 -11.79 -13.34
N ALA A 108 4.48 -11.56 -12.03
CA ALA A 108 3.30 -12.03 -11.32
C ALA A 108 2.03 -11.31 -11.77
N ILE A 109 2.13 -9.98 -11.95
CA ILE A 109 1.00 -9.14 -12.37
C ILE A 109 0.61 -9.43 -13.81
N ARG A 110 1.57 -9.59 -14.73
CA ARG A 110 1.29 -10.00 -16.12
C ARG A 110 0.59 -11.35 -16.16
N ASN A 111 1.09 -12.33 -15.40
CA ASN A 111 0.48 -13.66 -15.34
C ASN A 111 -0.95 -13.61 -14.73
N LEU A 112 -1.17 -12.75 -13.73
CA LEU A 112 -2.51 -12.48 -13.20
C LEU A 112 -3.43 -11.93 -14.29
N LEU A 113 -3.05 -10.81 -14.94
CA LEU A 113 -3.85 -10.15 -15.97
C LEU A 113 -4.14 -11.08 -17.15
N HIS A 114 -3.10 -11.80 -17.62
CA HIS A 114 -3.29 -12.81 -18.66
C HIS A 114 -4.31 -13.88 -18.25
N THR A 115 -4.17 -14.44 -17.04
CA THR A 115 -5.13 -15.46 -16.56
C THR A 115 -6.55 -14.90 -16.47
N LEU A 116 -6.70 -13.63 -16.10
CA LEU A 116 -8.02 -12.98 -15.96
C LEU A 116 -8.69 -12.63 -17.29
N LYS A 117 -7.91 -12.50 -18.37
CA LYS A 117 -8.42 -12.05 -19.70
C LYS A 117 -9.57 -12.91 -20.21
N ASP A 118 -9.52 -14.22 -19.98
CA ASP A 118 -10.50 -15.18 -20.45
C ASP A 118 -11.48 -15.63 -19.34
N VAL A 119 -11.47 -14.96 -18.18
CA VAL A 119 -12.32 -15.31 -17.05
C VAL A 119 -13.61 -14.49 -17.09
N PRO A 120 -14.79 -15.10 -17.22
CA PRO A 120 -16.04 -14.38 -17.07
C PRO A 120 -16.26 -13.96 -15.61
N ASN A 121 -16.95 -12.86 -15.39
CA ASN A 121 -17.39 -12.41 -14.07
C ASN A 121 -16.26 -12.09 -13.08
N VAL A 122 -15.26 -11.32 -13.52
CA VAL A 122 -14.23 -10.74 -12.67
C VAL A 122 -14.71 -9.41 -12.10
N THR A 123 -14.54 -9.23 -10.79
CA THR A 123 -14.83 -7.98 -10.10
C THR A 123 -13.55 -7.42 -9.51
N TYR A 124 -13.25 -6.17 -9.79
CA TYR A 124 -12.10 -5.44 -9.24
C TYR A 124 -12.56 -4.53 -8.11
N LEU A 125 -11.96 -4.65 -6.93
CA LEU A 125 -12.28 -3.86 -5.74
C LEU A 125 -11.12 -2.97 -5.35
N SER A 126 -11.40 -1.71 -5.06
CA SER A 126 -10.45 -0.76 -4.51
C SER A 126 -11.16 0.34 -3.74
N ALA A 127 -10.52 0.86 -2.70
CA ALA A 127 -10.89 2.12 -2.07
C ALA A 127 -10.24 3.33 -2.77
N THR A 128 -9.21 3.08 -3.58
CA THR A 128 -8.38 4.06 -4.28
C THR A 128 -8.10 3.56 -5.69
N PRO A 129 -9.08 3.64 -6.61
CA PRO A 129 -8.98 3.06 -7.94
C PRO A 129 -7.84 3.68 -8.75
N ILE A 130 -7.26 2.89 -9.66
CA ILE A 130 -6.26 3.40 -10.62
C ILE A 130 -6.94 4.49 -11.48
N PRO A 131 -6.39 5.71 -11.54
CA PRO A 131 -6.89 6.75 -12.43
C PRO A 131 -6.92 6.29 -13.89
N TYR A 132 -7.96 6.72 -14.62
CA TYR A 132 -8.24 6.21 -15.97
C TYR A 132 -7.03 6.23 -16.91
N GLN A 133 -6.23 7.30 -16.91
CA GLN A 133 -5.08 7.47 -17.80
C GLN A 133 -3.94 6.47 -17.57
N TRP A 134 -3.90 5.78 -16.43
CA TRP A 134 -2.86 4.80 -16.09
C TRP A 134 -3.37 3.37 -15.95
N ARG A 135 -4.63 3.14 -16.32
CA ARG A 135 -5.22 1.81 -16.25
C ARG A 135 -4.59 0.87 -17.27
N PRO A 136 -4.33 -0.38 -16.90
CA PRO A 136 -4.01 -1.41 -17.89
C PRO A 136 -5.19 -1.60 -18.87
N SER A 137 -4.86 -1.94 -20.10
CA SER A 137 -5.85 -2.17 -21.18
C SER A 137 -6.90 -3.22 -20.83
N GLU A 138 -6.55 -4.18 -19.97
CA GLU A 138 -7.44 -5.24 -19.50
C GLU A 138 -8.59 -4.72 -18.61
N LEU A 139 -8.47 -3.51 -18.08
CA LEU A 139 -9.50 -2.85 -17.28
C LEU A 139 -10.29 -1.79 -18.05
N GLU A 140 -9.93 -1.53 -19.30
CA GLU A 140 -10.64 -0.55 -20.13
C GLU A 140 -12.06 -1.04 -20.49
N GLY A 141 -13.01 -0.12 -20.43
CA GLY A 141 -14.41 -0.41 -20.80
C GLY A 141 -15.22 -1.24 -19.79
N LEU A 142 -14.64 -1.60 -18.65
CA LEU A 142 -15.39 -2.25 -17.57
C LEU A 142 -16.34 -1.26 -16.90
N PRO A 143 -17.58 -1.69 -16.53
CA PRO A 143 -18.49 -0.83 -15.79
C PRO A 143 -17.96 -0.51 -14.39
N GLU A 144 -18.08 0.74 -13.98
CA GLU A 144 -17.66 1.20 -12.66
C GLU A 144 -18.85 1.51 -11.78
N TYR A 145 -18.74 1.11 -10.51
CA TYR A 145 -19.72 1.40 -9.47
C TYR A 145 -19.00 2.04 -8.29
N GLU A 146 -19.33 3.28 -7.98
CA GLU A 146 -18.87 3.98 -6.81
C GLU A 146 -19.85 3.79 -5.66
N ILE A 147 -19.34 3.36 -4.50
CA ILE A 147 -20.15 3.17 -3.30
C ILE A 147 -19.75 4.22 -2.29
N GLU A 148 -20.60 5.20 -2.10
CA GLU A 148 -20.45 6.25 -1.09
C GLU A 148 -21.21 5.90 0.19
N TRP A 149 -20.64 6.30 1.34
CA TRP A 149 -21.31 6.16 2.62
C TRP A 149 -21.86 7.52 3.06
N GLU A 150 -23.13 7.59 3.41
CA GLU A 150 -23.81 8.82 3.86
C GLU A 150 -23.13 9.50 5.04
N ASN A 151 -22.47 8.72 5.90
CA ASN A 151 -21.79 9.19 7.10
C ASN A 151 -20.28 8.95 7.05
N SER A 152 -19.63 9.29 5.95
CA SER A 152 -18.17 9.19 5.85
C SER A 152 -17.52 10.19 6.83
N VAL A 153 -16.64 9.69 7.66
CA VAL A 153 -15.92 10.54 8.60
C VAL A 153 -14.75 11.21 7.88
N ARG A 154 -14.72 12.54 7.88
CA ARG A 154 -13.63 13.30 7.30
C ARG A 154 -12.35 13.12 8.12
N ILE A 155 -11.27 12.85 7.44
CA ILE A 155 -9.94 12.72 8.03
C ILE A 155 -9.31 14.11 8.15
N MET A 156 -8.74 14.40 9.31
CA MET A 156 -8.00 15.65 9.59
C MET A 156 -6.50 15.36 9.60
N PRO A 157 -5.75 15.76 8.56
CA PRO A 157 -4.30 15.67 8.54
C PRO A 157 -3.68 16.86 9.25
N PHE A 158 -3.02 16.63 10.38
CA PHE A 158 -2.10 17.61 10.98
C PHE A 158 -0.74 17.48 10.31
N ARG A 159 -0.33 18.51 9.61
CA ARG A 159 0.91 18.52 8.83
C ARG A 159 2.04 19.21 9.58
N ILE A 160 3.17 18.52 9.71
CA ILE A 160 4.39 19.08 10.31
C ILE A 160 5.49 19.04 9.27
N LYS A 161 5.90 20.19 8.79
CA LYS A 161 7.07 20.33 7.91
C LYS A 161 8.34 20.46 8.74
N SER A 162 9.33 19.64 8.43
CA SER A 162 10.64 19.68 9.11
C SER A 162 11.74 19.19 8.19
N ASN A 163 12.93 19.78 8.29
CA ASN A 163 14.11 19.27 7.57
C ASN A 163 14.56 17.89 8.06
N HIS A 164 14.08 17.45 9.24
CA HIS A 164 14.45 16.19 9.89
C HIS A 164 13.22 15.41 10.38
N PRO A 165 12.36 14.88 9.50
CA PRO A 165 11.13 14.21 9.89
C PRO A 165 11.33 13.10 10.91
N LEU A 166 12.35 12.25 10.73
CA LEU A 166 12.62 11.13 11.63
C LEU A 166 13.04 11.58 13.04
N ALA A 167 13.72 12.73 13.15
CA ALA A 167 14.08 13.31 14.45
C ALA A 167 12.85 13.82 15.21
N ILE A 168 11.85 14.37 14.49
CA ILE A 168 10.58 14.76 15.10
C ILE A 168 9.83 13.52 15.64
N VAL A 169 9.79 12.43 14.88
CA VAL A 169 9.21 11.16 15.37
C VAL A 169 9.91 10.70 16.65
N ALA A 170 11.25 10.72 16.67
CA ALA A 170 12.02 10.34 17.86
C ALA A 170 11.75 11.27 19.06
N ASN A 171 11.45 12.55 18.82
CA ASN A 171 11.08 13.51 19.87
C ASN A 171 9.68 13.24 20.42
N ILE A 172 8.70 12.94 19.57
CA ILE A 172 7.34 12.53 20.01
C ILE A 172 7.47 11.33 20.98
N ILE A 173 8.27 10.35 20.63
CA ILE A 173 8.51 9.17 21.48
C ILE A 173 9.16 9.55 22.81
N ARG A 174 10.22 10.37 22.78
CA ARG A 174 10.89 10.82 23.98
C ARG A 174 9.97 11.61 24.91
N ASN A 175 9.19 12.53 24.37
CA ASN A 175 8.22 13.31 25.14
C ASN A 175 7.17 12.41 25.80
N HIS A 176 6.66 11.42 25.07
CA HIS A 176 5.74 10.45 25.67
C HIS A 176 6.37 9.70 26.84
N LYS A 177 7.64 9.24 26.70
CA LYS A 177 8.38 8.55 27.78
C LYS A 177 8.65 9.45 29.00
N LEU A 178 8.71 10.76 28.81
CA LEU A 178 8.84 11.76 29.88
C LEU A 178 7.50 12.16 30.51
N GLY A 179 6.38 11.52 30.12
CA GLY A 179 5.07 11.83 30.65
C GLY A 179 4.35 12.98 29.93
N HIS A 180 4.88 13.42 28.78
CA HIS A 180 4.29 14.45 27.92
C HIS A 180 3.83 13.84 26.58
N PRO A 181 2.79 13.00 26.56
CA PRO A 181 2.24 12.44 25.33
C PRO A 181 1.62 13.54 24.45
N PHE A 182 1.45 13.23 23.19
CA PHE A 182 0.64 14.10 22.31
C PHE A 182 -0.78 14.21 22.88
N GLU A 183 -1.32 15.43 22.89
CA GLU A 183 -2.64 15.72 23.41
C GLU A 183 -3.42 16.55 22.41
N LEU A 184 -4.69 16.21 22.19
CA LEU A 184 -5.62 16.96 21.35
C LEU A 184 -6.99 17.03 22.03
N LYS A 185 -7.52 18.23 22.20
CA LYS A 185 -8.85 18.47 22.83
C LYS A 185 -9.01 17.75 24.18
N GLY A 186 -7.97 17.79 25.02
CA GLY A 186 -7.95 17.15 26.34
C GLY A 186 -7.76 15.64 26.35
N ASN A 187 -7.65 15.00 25.18
CA ASN A 187 -7.38 13.57 25.09
C ASN A 187 -5.88 13.33 24.89
N LYS A 188 -5.32 12.41 25.66
CA LYS A 188 -3.91 12.02 25.59
C LYS A 188 -3.73 10.76 24.77
N VAL A 189 -2.70 10.73 23.95
CA VAL A 189 -2.34 9.55 23.17
C VAL A 189 -1.62 8.53 24.06
N GLU A 190 -2.09 7.28 24.04
CA GLU A 190 -1.49 6.17 24.78
C GLU A 190 -0.67 5.24 23.87
N GLU A 191 -1.06 5.12 22.59
CA GLU A 191 -0.42 4.26 21.60
C GLU A 191 -0.16 5.04 20.31
N TYR A 192 0.98 4.81 19.68
CA TYR A 192 1.35 5.43 18.42
C TYR A 192 1.55 4.37 17.34
N PHE A 193 0.93 4.58 16.19
CA PHE A 193 1.09 3.78 14.99
C PHE A 193 1.89 4.58 13.96
N PHE A 194 3.21 4.35 13.93
CA PHE A 194 4.13 5.04 13.05
C PHE A 194 4.20 4.34 11.70
N PHE A 195 3.77 5.00 10.65
CA PHE A 195 3.89 4.55 9.27
C PHE A 195 5.15 5.18 8.65
N VAL A 196 6.19 4.37 8.58
CA VAL A 196 7.53 4.75 8.08
C VAL A 196 7.98 3.71 7.08
N ASN A 197 7.88 4.02 5.78
CA ASN A 197 8.13 3.03 4.73
C ASN A 197 9.64 2.74 4.50
N SER A 198 10.40 2.62 5.55
CA SER A 198 11.82 2.26 5.53
C SER A 198 12.24 1.57 6.83
N VAL A 199 12.67 0.32 6.73
CA VAL A 199 13.18 -0.44 7.89
C VAL A 199 14.44 0.20 8.48
N SER A 200 15.29 0.80 7.64
CA SER A 200 16.49 1.52 8.10
C SER A 200 16.11 2.79 8.87
N ALA A 201 15.09 3.53 8.42
CA ALA A 201 14.56 4.69 9.12
C ALA A 201 13.92 4.29 10.46
N ILE A 202 13.14 3.22 10.51
CA ILE A 202 12.58 2.66 11.75
C ILE A 202 13.72 2.34 12.73
N ARG A 203 14.78 1.68 12.29
CA ARG A 203 15.94 1.36 13.12
C ARG A 203 16.62 2.63 13.67
N SER A 204 16.76 3.66 12.83
CA SER A 204 17.32 4.97 13.25
C SER A 204 16.47 5.65 14.32
N ILE A 205 15.14 5.67 14.15
CA ILE A 205 14.20 6.22 15.15
C ILE A 205 14.33 5.48 16.49
N ILE A 206 14.26 4.14 16.45
CA ILE A 206 14.36 3.27 17.63
C ILE A 206 15.66 3.56 18.40
N LYS A 207 16.79 3.64 17.69
CA LYS A 207 18.11 3.96 18.28
C LYS A 207 18.12 5.36 18.88
N SER A 208 17.63 6.36 18.14
CA SER A 208 17.59 7.76 18.59
C SER A 208 16.71 7.96 19.82
N ALA A 209 15.55 7.29 19.86
CA ALA A 209 14.61 7.36 20.99
C ALA A 209 14.97 6.40 22.14
N LYS A 210 16.05 5.61 22.02
CA LYS A 210 16.49 4.61 23.01
C LYS A 210 15.34 3.68 23.43
N LEU A 211 14.65 3.10 22.44
CA LEU A 211 13.56 2.16 22.69
C LEU A 211 14.08 0.74 22.93
N SER A 212 13.47 0.04 23.86
CA SER A 212 13.70 -1.37 24.13
C SER A 212 12.76 -2.28 23.32
N PRO A 213 13.10 -3.56 23.08
CA PRO A 213 12.23 -4.50 22.36
C PRO A 213 10.84 -4.68 22.99
N ASN A 214 10.71 -4.45 24.30
CA ASN A 214 9.42 -4.57 25.00
C ASN A 214 8.46 -3.42 24.71
N GLU A 215 8.97 -2.24 24.36
CA GLU A 215 8.18 -1.05 24.05
C GLU A 215 7.70 -1.01 22.59
N VAL A 216 8.33 -1.82 21.70
CA VAL A 216 8.18 -1.69 20.25
C VAL A 216 7.57 -2.92 19.61
N LYS A 217 6.62 -2.70 18.70
CA LYS A 217 6.12 -3.67 17.73
C LYS A 217 6.50 -3.20 16.33
N ILE A 218 7.09 -4.07 15.51
CA ILE A 218 7.51 -3.73 14.14
C ILE A 218 6.78 -4.64 13.16
N ILE A 219 6.09 -4.06 12.19
CA ILE A 219 5.34 -4.76 11.15
C ILE A 219 5.96 -4.42 9.80
N CYS A 220 6.73 -5.35 9.26
CA CYS A 220 7.38 -5.23 7.96
C CYS A 220 7.53 -6.60 7.29
N ALA A 221 8.02 -6.64 6.05
CA ALA A 221 8.27 -7.89 5.35
C ALA A 221 9.26 -8.79 6.12
N LYS A 222 8.87 -10.04 6.37
CA LYS A 222 9.68 -11.05 7.08
C LYS A 222 10.69 -11.68 6.12
N ASN A 223 11.79 -10.99 5.84
CA ASN A 223 12.91 -11.49 5.06
C ASN A 223 14.22 -11.37 5.84
N GLU A 224 15.28 -12.05 5.39
CA GLU A 224 16.57 -12.08 6.10
C GLU A 224 17.25 -10.71 6.16
N ILE A 225 17.06 -9.87 5.14
CA ILE A 225 17.61 -8.50 5.10
C ILE A 225 17.00 -7.67 6.22
N ASN A 226 15.68 -7.70 6.37
CA ASN A 226 14.98 -6.93 7.41
C ASN A 226 15.27 -7.48 8.81
N LYS A 227 15.33 -8.80 8.96
CA LYS A 227 15.76 -9.42 10.23
C LYS A 227 17.15 -8.94 10.65
N LYS A 228 18.12 -8.92 9.73
CA LYS A 228 19.48 -8.44 9.98
C LYS A 228 19.49 -6.95 10.33
N LYS A 229 18.73 -6.12 9.62
CA LYS A 229 18.61 -4.67 9.91
C LYS A 229 18.01 -4.40 11.29
N LEU A 230 17.09 -5.24 11.74
CA LEU A 230 16.35 -5.11 13.01
C LEU A 230 16.95 -6.01 14.12
N GLU A 231 18.21 -6.34 14.04
CA GLU A 231 18.86 -7.16 15.05
C GLU A 231 18.53 -6.71 16.49
N GLY A 232 18.09 -7.66 17.32
CA GLY A 232 17.57 -7.41 18.67
C GLY A 232 16.09 -7.02 18.76
N PHE A 233 15.37 -6.90 17.62
CA PHE A 233 13.93 -6.63 17.59
C PHE A 233 13.18 -7.68 16.79
N THR A 234 11.98 -8.05 17.26
CA THR A 234 11.15 -9.05 16.60
C THR A 234 10.21 -8.39 15.59
N ILE A 235 10.15 -8.96 14.38
CA ILE A 235 9.13 -8.60 13.37
C ILE A 235 7.82 -9.27 13.77
N GLY A 236 6.84 -8.45 14.16
CA GLY A 236 5.51 -8.88 14.56
C GLY A 236 4.53 -9.01 13.40
N GLU A 237 3.28 -9.35 13.75
CA GLU A 237 2.13 -9.34 12.85
C GLU A 237 1.17 -8.22 13.26
N ALA A 238 0.33 -7.78 12.32
CA ALA A 238 -0.66 -6.73 12.60
C ALA A 238 -1.67 -7.18 13.67
N SER A 239 -2.04 -8.46 13.65
CA SER A 239 -2.87 -9.09 14.67
C SER A 239 -2.16 -9.20 16.03
N GLY A 240 -2.94 -9.25 17.10
CA GLY A 240 -2.43 -9.38 18.48
C GLY A 240 -2.31 -8.04 19.21
N THR A 241 -1.78 -8.12 20.44
CA THR A 241 -1.71 -6.98 21.36
C THR A 241 -0.84 -5.85 20.79
N ASN A 242 -1.33 -4.63 20.87
CA ASN A 242 -0.56 -3.44 20.54
C ASN A 242 0.56 -3.23 21.57
N LYS A 243 1.54 -2.43 21.19
CA LYS A 243 2.51 -1.85 22.10
C LYS A 243 2.44 -0.33 21.98
N THR A 244 2.95 0.38 22.95
CA THR A 244 2.96 1.84 22.98
C THR A 244 3.46 2.43 21.66
N PHE A 245 4.49 1.80 21.06
CA PHE A 245 5.08 2.25 19.79
C PHE A 245 5.05 1.12 18.76
N THR A 246 4.16 1.23 17.79
CA THR A 246 4.05 0.28 16.66
C THR A 246 4.57 0.94 15.39
N PHE A 247 5.56 0.34 14.75
CA PHE A 247 6.12 0.81 13.48
C PHE A 247 5.66 -0.08 12.32
N CYS A 248 5.23 0.55 11.23
CA CYS A 248 4.67 -0.10 10.07
C CYS A 248 5.38 0.34 8.79
N THR A 249 5.73 -0.62 7.93
CA THR A 249 6.08 -0.35 6.53
C THR A 249 4.88 -0.62 5.62
N LYS A 250 5.01 -0.41 4.30
CA LYS A 250 3.94 -0.63 3.31
C LYS A 250 3.24 -1.98 3.43
N THR A 251 3.91 -3.01 3.95
CA THR A 251 3.31 -4.32 4.25
C THR A 251 2.06 -4.23 5.14
N ALA A 252 1.96 -3.21 5.99
CA ALA A 252 0.84 -3.01 6.90
C ALA A 252 -0.22 -2.01 6.38
N PHE A 253 0.04 -1.31 5.27
CA PHE A 253 -0.93 -0.33 4.74
C PHE A 253 -2.20 -1.02 4.28
N TYR A 254 -2.07 -2.20 3.70
CA TYR A 254 -3.16 -3.03 3.24
C TYR A 254 -3.41 -4.16 4.24
N GLY A 255 -4.55 -4.14 4.92
CA GLY A 255 -5.01 -5.24 5.75
C GLY A 255 -4.54 -5.27 7.22
N ALA A 256 -3.79 -4.29 7.72
CA ALA A 256 -3.56 -4.17 9.16
C ALA A 256 -4.74 -3.46 9.82
N ASP A 257 -5.35 -4.06 10.83
CA ASP A 257 -6.38 -3.42 11.64
C ASP A 257 -5.86 -3.25 13.07
N PHE A 258 -5.94 -2.02 13.57
CA PHE A 258 -5.53 -1.67 14.92
C PHE A 258 -6.75 -1.33 15.77
N TYR A 259 -6.88 -2.01 16.88
CA TYR A 259 -7.91 -1.76 17.88
C TYR A 259 -7.27 -1.05 19.06
N SER A 260 -7.51 0.26 19.20
CA SER A 260 -6.95 1.11 20.23
C SER A 260 -7.95 2.18 20.64
N LYS A 261 -8.08 2.43 21.95
CA LYS A 261 -8.98 3.46 22.50
C LYS A 261 -8.39 4.87 22.44
N ALA A 262 -7.07 5.00 22.43
CA ALA A 262 -6.35 6.26 22.42
C ALA A 262 -5.09 6.20 21.55
N GLY A 263 -5.16 5.52 20.42
CA GLY A 263 -4.07 5.39 19.46
C GLY A 263 -4.09 6.47 18.40
N LEU A 264 -2.92 6.99 18.02
CA LEU A 264 -2.74 8.01 17.00
C LEU A 264 -1.92 7.46 15.83
N VAL A 265 -2.36 7.74 14.60
CA VAL A 265 -1.60 7.51 13.39
C VAL A 265 -0.59 8.62 13.17
N VAL A 266 0.68 8.26 13.04
CA VAL A 266 1.78 9.18 12.71
C VAL A 266 2.48 8.68 11.45
N ILE A 267 2.56 9.53 10.43
CA ILE A 267 3.23 9.25 9.16
C ILE A 267 4.51 10.06 9.11
N ALA A 268 5.62 9.44 8.71
CA ALA A 268 6.88 10.13 8.46
C ALA A 268 7.35 9.89 7.02
N SER A 269 7.42 10.98 6.26
CA SER A 269 7.88 11.02 4.87
C SER A 269 9.17 11.82 4.78
N GLU A 270 10.26 11.18 4.34
CA GLU A 270 11.58 11.78 4.25
C GLU A 270 12.10 11.79 2.81
N GLY A 271 12.22 12.96 2.20
CA GLY A 271 12.57 13.12 0.78
C GLY A 271 13.97 12.62 0.40
N TYR A 272 14.89 12.45 1.36
CA TYR A 272 16.20 11.81 1.10
C TYR A 272 16.07 10.31 0.75
N ALA A 273 14.92 9.70 1.06
CA ALA A 273 14.60 8.33 0.69
C ALA A 273 13.24 8.33 -0.02
N LYS A 274 13.23 8.46 -1.35
CA LYS A 274 11.97 8.51 -2.16
C LYS A 274 10.98 7.41 -1.80
N SER A 275 11.45 6.21 -1.46
CA SER A 275 10.60 5.10 -1.03
C SER A 275 9.82 5.37 0.28
N SER A 276 10.18 6.40 1.05
CA SER A 276 9.46 6.81 2.26
C SER A 276 8.36 7.84 1.99
N LEU A 277 8.36 8.47 0.82
CA LEU A 277 7.30 9.37 0.38
C LEU A 277 6.06 8.54 0.04
N LEU A 278 4.92 8.96 0.56
CA LEU A 278 3.66 8.24 0.42
C LEU A 278 2.71 9.00 -0.50
N ASP A 279 2.01 8.26 -1.33
CA ASP A 279 0.95 8.81 -2.15
C ASP A 279 -0.22 9.26 -1.27
N ILE A 280 -0.57 10.56 -1.37
CA ILE A 280 -1.65 11.16 -0.58
C ILE A 280 -3.01 10.56 -0.95
N SER A 281 -3.22 10.25 -2.22
CA SER A 281 -4.49 9.77 -2.75
C SER A 281 -4.75 8.28 -2.51
N THR A 282 -3.69 7.49 -2.27
CA THR A 282 -3.78 6.04 -2.09
C THR A 282 -3.24 5.58 -0.74
N ASP A 283 -1.94 5.70 -0.51
CA ASP A 283 -1.30 5.18 0.71
C ASP A 283 -1.88 5.80 1.98
N ILE A 284 -2.04 7.14 2.01
CA ILE A 284 -2.56 7.84 3.20
C ILE A 284 -4.04 7.52 3.42
N VAL A 285 -4.85 7.37 2.38
CA VAL A 285 -6.25 6.92 2.50
C VAL A 285 -6.32 5.54 3.14
N GLN A 286 -5.46 4.63 2.72
CA GLN A 286 -5.39 3.27 3.29
C GLN A 286 -4.94 3.29 4.76
N ILE A 287 -3.95 4.11 5.10
CA ILE A 287 -3.43 4.27 6.46
C ILE A 287 -4.48 4.88 7.39
N ALA A 288 -5.21 5.89 6.92
CA ALA A 288 -6.24 6.58 7.69
C ALA A 288 -7.33 5.64 8.24
N GLY A 289 -7.66 4.60 7.49
CA GLY A 289 -8.66 3.62 7.88
C GLY A 289 -8.17 2.52 8.84
N ARG A 290 -6.93 2.53 9.32
CA ARG A 290 -6.36 1.39 10.06
C ARG A 290 -6.79 1.31 11.52
N ILE A 291 -7.16 2.41 12.18
CA ILE A 291 -7.74 2.38 13.53
C ILE A 291 -9.24 2.08 13.45
N ARG A 292 -9.66 0.93 13.99
CA ARG A 292 -11.03 0.42 13.88
C ARG A 292 -11.93 0.76 15.07
N THR A 293 -11.36 1.11 16.22
CA THR A 293 -12.13 1.48 17.42
C THR A 293 -12.88 2.79 17.20
N LYS A 294 -14.21 2.73 17.25
CA LYS A 294 -15.10 3.88 16.96
C LYS A 294 -14.96 5.00 17.99
N GLU A 295 -14.74 4.63 19.22
CA GLU A 295 -14.64 5.50 20.39
C GLU A 295 -13.28 6.20 20.52
N ASN A 296 -12.30 5.86 19.67
CA ASN A 296 -10.99 6.49 19.69
C ASN A 296 -11.09 7.95 19.21
N PRO A 297 -10.73 8.94 20.05
CA PRO A 297 -10.83 10.37 19.70
C PRO A 297 -9.88 10.79 18.58
N PHE A 298 -8.83 9.99 18.32
CA PHE A 298 -7.83 10.23 17.26
C PHE A 298 -8.10 9.42 15.98
N ARG A 299 -9.20 8.68 15.93
CA ARG A 299 -9.49 7.79 14.78
C ARG A 299 -9.44 8.50 13.43
N ASN A 300 -9.82 9.78 13.41
CA ASN A 300 -9.90 10.61 12.22
C ASN A 300 -8.71 11.57 12.08
N VAL A 301 -7.71 11.42 12.92
CA VAL A 301 -6.55 12.30 12.97
C VAL A 301 -5.33 11.57 12.43
N ILE A 302 -4.63 12.23 11.53
CA ILE A 302 -3.33 11.79 11.03
C ILE A 302 -2.32 12.89 11.35
N LEU A 303 -1.22 12.52 11.95
CA LEU A 303 -0.07 13.41 12.07
C LEU A 303 0.93 13.08 10.95
N HIS A 304 1.04 13.95 9.95
CA HIS A 304 1.99 13.76 8.84
C HIS A 304 3.20 14.68 9.00
N ILE A 305 4.36 14.08 9.24
CA ILE A 305 5.64 14.73 9.39
C ILE A 305 6.43 14.53 8.11
N TYR A 306 6.85 15.62 7.45
CA TYR A 306 7.44 15.53 6.12
C TYR A 306 8.43 16.65 5.84
N ASN A 307 9.21 16.50 4.77
CA ASN A 307 9.94 17.57 4.09
C ASN A 307 9.54 17.63 2.62
N THR A 308 9.88 18.73 1.96
CA THR A 308 9.57 18.98 0.55
C THR A 308 10.80 19.53 -0.17
N GLY A 309 10.82 19.45 -1.50
CA GLY A 309 11.89 19.99 -2.34
C GLY A 309 13.21 19.20 -2.26
N ILE A 310 13.19 17.97 -1.69
CA ILE A 310 14.39 17.16 -1.53
C ILE A 310 14.36 16.03 -2.54
N MET A 311 15.35 15.98 -3.43
CA MET A 311 15.49 14.96 -4.47
C MET A 311 14.26 14.81 -5.39
N CYS A 312 13.42 15.85 -5.46
CA CYS A 312 12.31 15.92 -6.41
C CYS A 312 12.85 16.37 -7.77
N GLU A 313 12.42 15.67 -8.80
CA GLU A 313 12.73 16.06 -10.18
C GLU A 313 11.76 17.15 -10.64
N SER A 314 12.26 18.12 -11.42
CA SER A 314 11.37 19.03 -12.11
C SER A 314 10.65 18.29 -13.26
N ARG A 315 9.48 18.77 -13.66
CA ARG A 315 8.73 18.19 -14.79
C ARG A 315 9.59 18.09 -16.05
N LYS A 316 10.39 19.12 -16.34
CA LYS A 316 11.27 19.12 -17.49
C LYS A 316 12.34 18.01 -17.42
N GLU A 317 13.03 17.89 -16.30
CA GLU A 317 14.03 16.82 -16.10
C GLU A 317 13.41 15.42 -16.18
N TYR A 318 12.22 15.28 -15.64
CA TYR A 318 11.47 14.02 -15.73
C TYR A 318 11.11 13.67 -17.18
N GLU A 319 10.56 14.63 -17.95
CA GLU A 319 10.19 14.43 -19.35
C GLU A 319 11.41 14.10 -20.23
N GLU A 320 12.54 14.77 -19.99
CA GLU A 320 13.81 14.47 -20.68
C GLU A 320 14.26 13.03 -20.39
N LYS A 321 14.28 12.61 -19.12
CA LYS A 321 14.63 11.22 -18.73
C LYS A 321 13.66 10.19 -19.26
N LEU A 322 12.36 10.49 -19.21
CA LEU A 322 11.34 9.59 -19.76
C LEU A 322 11.56 9.36 -21.26
N ASN A 323 11.83 10.43 -22.01
CA ASN A 323 12.13 10.34 -23.44
C ASN A 323 13.43 9.57 -23.73
N GLU A 324 14.50 9.82 -22.96
CA GLU A 324 15.75 9.05 -23.09
C GLU A 324 15.52 7.54 -22.88
N ARG A 325 14.73 7.17 -21.89
CA ARG A 325 14.39 5.76 -21.63
C ARG A 325 13.54 5.15 -22.74
N LEU A 326 12.59 5.91 -23.31
CA LEU A 326 11.79 5.47 -24.47
C LEU A 326 12.67 5.22 -25.69
N VAL A 327 13.56 6.16 -26.03
CA VAL A 327 14.51 6.02 -27.13
C VAL A 327 15.46 4.82 -26.92
N SER A 328 15.90 4.60 -25.68
CA SER A 328 16.71 3.43 -25.33
C SER A 328 15.96 2.13 -25.57
N ALA A 329 14.72 2.05 -25.14
CA ALA A 329 13.86 0.88 -25.32
C ALA A 329 13.58 0.60 -26.81
N GLU A 330 13.31 1.64 -27.61
CA GLU A 330 13.13 1.51 -29.06
C GLU A 330 14.39 0.92 -29.74
N LYS A 331 15.58 1.43 -29.38
CA LYS A 331 16.85 0.88 -29.87
C LYS A 331 17.07 -0.58 -29.46
N THR A 332 16.68 -0.94 -28.23
CA THR A 332 16.76 -2.31 -27.74
C THR A 332 15.84 -3.23 -28.57
N ILE A 333 14.63 -2.79 -28.87
CA ILE A 333 13.67 -3.51 -29.70
C ILE A 333 14.19 -3.66 -31.14
N GLU A 334 14.67 -2.56 -31.74
CA GLU A 334 15.24 -2.59 -33.08
C GLU A 334 16.43 -3.55 -33.15
N ALA A 335 17.35 -3.48 -32.18
CA ALA A 335 18.48 -4.38 -32.10
C ALA A 335 18.06 -5.84 -32.00
N TYR A 336 17.03 -6.16 -31.19
CA TYR A 336 16.47 -7.51 -31.06
C TYR A 336 15.96 -8.05 -32.39
N TYR A 337 15.21 -7.28 -33.17
CA TYR A 337 14.66 -7.74 -34.45
C TYR A 337 15.72 -7.86 -35.53
N ASN A 338 16.83 -7.15 -35.43
CA ASN A 338 17.96 -7.26 -36.35
C ASN A 338 18.96 -8.36 -36.00
N LEU A 339 18.82 -9.04 -34.84
CA LEU A 339 19.67 -10.14 -34.44
C LEU A 339 19.31 -11.43 -35.17
N ARG A 340 20.33 -12.27 -35.33
CA ARG A 340 20.13 -13.68 -35.72
C ARG A 340 19.38 -14.43 -34.60
N ASP A 341 18.60 -15.43 -34.96
CA ASP A 341 17.72 -16.13 -34.03
C ASP A 341 18.47 -16.81 -32.86
N ASP A 342 19.70 -17.28 -33.11
CA ASP A 342 20.57 -17.89 -32.10
C ASP A 342 21.00 -16.90 -31.00
N LEU A 343 21.01 -15.59 -31.28
CA LEU A 343 21.35 -14.53 -30.33
C LEU A 343 20.15 -13.91 -29.63
N LYS A 344 18.94 -14.10 -30.14
CA LYS A 344 17.71 -13.53 -29.57
C LYS A 344 17.45 -14.03 -28.17
N SER A 345 17.76 -15.28 -27.86
CA SER A 345 17.59 -15.87 -26.52
C SER A 345 18.37 -15.12 -25.44
N VAL A 346 19.61 -14.66 -25.77
CA VAL A 346 20.46 -13.91 -24.83
C VAL A 346 19.83 -12.56 -24.47
N ILE A 347 19.29 -11.85 -25.47
CA ILE A 347 18.60 -10.56 -25.25
C ILE A 347 17.33 -10.76 -24.45
N VAL A 348 16.53 -11.77 -24.76
CA VAL A 348 15.31 -12.10 -24.01
C VAL A 348 15.62 -12.39 -22.54
N GLU A 349 16.69 -13.15 -22.27
CA GLU A 349 17.10 -13.43 -20.90
C GLU A 349 17.49 -12.16 -20.15
N LYS A 350 18.23 -11.25 -20.80
CA LYS A 350 18.61 -9.95 -20.23
C LYS A 350 17.41 -9.06 -19.94
N ILE A 351 16.45 -8.96 -20.85
CA ILE A 351 15.22 -8.18 -20.66
C ILE A 351 14.36 -8.76 -19.54
N ARG A 352 14.41 -10.08 -19.28
CA ARG A 352 13.71 -10.75 -18.17
C ARG A 352 14.28 -10.45 -16.78
N LEU A 353 15.46 -9.87 -16.67
CA LEU A 353 16.11 -9.54 -15.41
C LEU A 353 15.45 -8.33 -14.67
N ASP A 354 14.27 -7.91 -15.08
CA ASP A 354 13.42 -6.96 -14.35
C ASP A 354 14.11 -5.66 -13.93
N ASP A 355 14.81 -5.03 -14.88
CA ASP A 355 15.31 -3.70 -14.64
C ASP A 355 14.11 -2.71 -14.58
N PRO A 356 13.87 -2.02 -13.43
CA PRO A 356 12.82 -1.02 -13.32
C PRO A 356 12.98 0.14 -14.30
N GLU A 357 14.20 0.41 -14.73
CA GLU A 357 14.54 1.53 -15.63
C GLU A 357 14.41 1.16 -17.12
N GLU A 358 14.33 -0.13 -17.47
CA GLU A 358 14.20 -0.57 -18.86
C GLU A 358 12.73 -0.70 -19.27
N PHE A 359 12.34 0.05 -20.31
CA PHE A 359 10.98 0.02 -20.85
C PHE A 359 10.75 -1.04 -21.93
N ALA A 360 11.78 -1.68 -22.47
CA ALA A 360 11.60 -2.84 -23.31
C ALA A 360 11.29 -4.08 -22.46
N CYS A 361 10.36 -4.92 -22.93
CA CYS A 361 10.03 -6.17 -22.26
C CYS A 361 9.79 -7.28 -23.29
N TYR A 362 9.95 -8.54 -22.85
CA TYR A 362 9.58 -9.70 -23.63
C TYR A 362 8.17 -10.17 -23.26
N ASN A 363 7.29 -10.12 -24.24
CA ASN A 363 5.96 -10.72 -24.15
C ASN A 363 6.07 -12.19 -24.52
N ALA A 364 5.98 -13.07 -23.52
CA ALA A 364 6.17 -14.52 -23.71
C ALA A 364 5.02 -15.17 -24.51
N GLU A 365 3.84 -14.56 -24.51
CA GLU A 365 2.65 -15.07 -25.20
C GLU A 365 2.74 -14.79 -26.69
N GLU A 366 3.02 -13.54 -27.04
CA GLU A 366 3.18 -13.13 -28.43
C GLU A 366 4.60 -13.39 -28.98
N LYS A 367 5.51 -13.89 -28.11
CA LYS A 367 6.92 -14.17 -28.44
C LYS A 367 7.63 -13.00 -29.08
N LYS A 368 7.33 -11.77 -28.61
CA LYS A 368 7.89 -10.53 -29.14
C LYS A 368 8.53 -9.68 -28.04
N VAL A 369 9.46 -8.83 -28.46
CA VAL A 369 9.98 -7.75 -27.60
C VAL A 369 9.21 -6.48 -27.94
N GLU A 370 8.69 -5.80 -26.95
CA GLU A 370 7.84 -4.62 -27.11
C GLU A 370 8.05 -3.61 -25.99
N ILE A 371 7.46 -2.43 -26.13
CA ILE A 371 7.44 -1.41 -25.07
C ILE A 371 6.51 -1.86 -23.94
N ASP A 372 7.00 -1.78 -22.71
CA ASP A 372 6.23 -2.04 -21.48
C ASP A 372 5.41 -0.80 -21.09
N LYS A 373 4.18 -0.73 -21.59
CA LYS A 373 3.26 0.37 -21.31
C LYS A 373 2.97 0.54 -19.81
N MET A 374 2.94 -0.55 -19.05
CA MET A 374 2.69 -0.51 -17.61
C MET A 374 3.85 0.09 -16.82
N LYS A 375 5.11 -0.13 -17.23
CA LYS A 375 6.27 0.55 -16.64
C LYS A 375 6.23 2.05 -16.91
N ILE A 376 5.82 2.47 -18.11
CA ILE A 376 5.65 3.89 -18.46
C ILE A 376 4.53 4.50 -17.61
N ALA A 377 3.36 3.86 -17.54
CA ALA A 377 2.25 4.31 -16.72
C ALA A 377 2.64 4.43 -15.24
N HIS A 378 3.38 3.44 -14.70
CA HIS A 378 3.88 3.50 -13.34
C HIS A 378 4.87 4.67 -13.13
N ALA A 379 5.79 4.90 -14.06
CA ALA A 379 6.75 6.01 -13.96
C ALA A 379 6.03 7.37 -13.95
N GLN A 380 5.04 7.56 -14.85
CA GLN A 380 4.21 8.77 -14.90
C GLN A 380 3.38 8.94 -13.61
N TYR A 381 2.74 7.88 -13.16
CA TYR A 381 1.98 7.87 -11.92
C TYR A 381 2.85 8.28 -10.72
N LYS A 382 4.05 7.70 -10.59
CA LYS A 382 4.97 8.03 -9.49
C LYS A 382 5.49 9.46 -9.56
N PHE A 383 5.77 9.98 -10.74
CA PHE A 383 6.13 11.38 -10.88
C PHE A 383 5.00 12.29 -10.39
N GLU A 384 3.76 12.08 -10.85
CA GLU A 384 2.63 12.95 -10.51
C GLU A 384 2.18 12.83 -9.05
N THR A 385 2.27 11.63 -8.45
CA THR A 385 1.79 11.40 -7.08
C THR A 385 2.87 11.56 -6.00
N ILE A 386 4.14 11.57 -6.37
CA ILE A 386 5.25 11.69 -5.44
C ILE A 386 6.11 12.93 -5.75
N ASP A 387 6.80 12.96 -6.90
CA ASP A 387 7.79 14.00 -7.17
C ASP A 387 7.14 15.40 -7.29
N ASP A 388 6.05 15.52 -8.03
CA ASP A 388 5.32 16.78 -8.21
C ASP A 388 4.67 17.25 -6.91
N ILE A 389 4.06 16.33 -6.15
CA ILE A 389 3.39 16.62 -4.87
C ILE A 389 4.39 17.05 -3.79
N TYR A 390 5.49 16.34 -3.63
CA TYR A 390 6.50 16.67 -2.60
C TYR A 390 7.52 17.71 -3.06
N SER A 391 7.34 18.31 -4.24
CA SER A 391 8.20 19.42 -4.73
C SER A 391 8.12 20.65 -3.80
N ASN A 392 6.94 20.94 -3.25
CA ASN A 392 6.74 22.06 -2.33
C ASN A 392 5.50 21.85 -1.42
N GLY A 393 5.32 22.72 -0.43
CA GLY A 393 4.22 22.60 0.53
C GLY A 393 2.83 22.92 -0.05
N ILE A 394 2.77 23.71 -1.10
CA ILE A 394 1.50 24.09 -1.78
C ILE A 394 0.95 22.88 -2.54
N SER A 395 1.80 22.24 -3.37
CA SER A 395 1.42 21.04 -4.14
C SER A 395 0.95 19.91 -3.19
N LEU A 396 1.64 19.73 -2.08
CA LEU A 396 1.26 18.73 -1.08
C LEU A 396 -0.11 19.06 -0.43
N ARG A 397 -0.38 20.32 -0.14
CA ARG A 397 -1.68 20.76 0.38
C ARG A 397 -2.81 20.50 -0.62
N GLU A 398 -2.59 20.87 -1.88
CA GLU A 398 -3.57 20.65 -2.95
C GLU A 398 -3.88 19.16 -3.14
N ALA A 399 -2.88 18.29 -2.99
CA ALA A 399 -3.08 16.86 -3.04
C ALA A 399 -4.01 16.37 -1.92
N TYR A 400 -3.85 16.89 -0.70
CA TYR A 400 -4.76 16.58 0.40
C TYR A 400 -6.19 17.06 0.11
N LEU A 401 -6.36 18.28 -0.40
CA LEU A 401 -7.67 18.83 -0.77
C LEU A 401 -8.35 17.97 -1.86
N LYS A 402 -7.61 17.60 -2.91
CA LYS A 402 -8.12 16.73 -3.99
C LYS A 402 -8.52 15.34 -3.49
N ALA A 403 -7.82 14.81 -2.51
CA ALA A 403 -8.15 13.54 -1.89
C ALA A 403 -9.32 13.62 -0.87
N GLY A 404 -9.97 14.79 -0.74
CA GLY A 404 -11.16 14.97 0.10
C GLY A 404 -10.89 15.07 1.60
N TYR A 405 -9.64 15.35 2.00
CA TYR A 405 -9.32 15.56 3.41
C TYR A 405 -9.80 16.90 3.91
N ASP A 406 -10.15 16.96 5.19
CA ASP A 406 -10.51 18.20 5.86
C ASP A 406 -9.25 19.01 6.16
N VAL A 407 -9.00 19.99 5.32
CA VAL A 407 -7.84 20.86 5.41
C VAL A 407 -8.33 22.24 5.81
N GLU A 408 -8.40 22.50 7.11
CA GLU A 408 -8.71 23.82 7.62
C GLU A 408 -7.55 24.79 7.35
N ASP A 409 -7.78 26.06 7.54
CA ASP A 409 -7.00 27.26 7.24
C ASP A 409 -5.46 27.14 7.20
N GLU A 410 -4.79 27.84 6.28
CA GLU A 410 -3.34 27.74 5.98
C GLU A 410 -2.42 27.90 7.18
N ASN A 411 -2.82 28.66 8.20
CA ASN A 411 -1.98 29.00 9.34
C ASN A 411 -2.10 28.01 10.52
N SER A 412 -3.09 27.14 10.52
CA SER A 412 -3.41 26.32 11.70
C SER A 412 -2.87 24.89 11.64
N TRP A 413 -2.50 24.40 10.48
CA TRP A 413 -2.22 22.99 10.29
C TRP A 413 -0.87 22.65 9.63
N GLU A 414 -0.10 23.66 9.15
CA GLU A 414 1.30 23.48 8.81
C GLU A 414 2.18 24.17 9.84
N GLN A 415 2.78 23.42 10.75
CA GLN A 415 3.75 23.94 11.68
C GLN A 415 5.15 23.73 11.16
N ASN A 416 5.91 24.82 10.96
CA ASN A 416 7.34 24.78 10.68
C ASN A 416 8.10 24.62 11.99
N ILE A 417 8.51 23.40 12.32
CA ILE A 417 9.27 23.14 13.54
C ILE A 417 10.76 23.21 13.19
N HIS A 418 11.35 24.38 13.42
CA HIS A 418 12.80 24.58 13.27
C HIS A 418 13.60 24.20 14.52
N ASN A 419 12.96 24.14 15.68
CA ASN A 419 13.60 23.79 16.96
C ASN A 419 13.00 22.54 17.59
N LEU A 420 13.84 21.57 17.87
CA LEU A 420 13.54 20.24 18.37
C LEU A 420 12.95 20.17 19.80
N SER A 421 12.74 21.28 20.48
CA SER A 421 12.47 21.26 21.92
C SER A 421 11.01 21.33 22.35
N LEU A 422 10.08 21.76 21.51
CA LEU A 422 8.69 21.98 21.94
C LEU A 422 7.70 21.62 20.84
N ILE A 423 7.08 20.45 20.93
CA ILE A 423 5.85 20.16 20.21
C ILE A 423 4.69 20.44 21.16
N HIS A 424 4.35 21.72 21.35
CA HIS A 424 3.04 22.13 21.80
C HIS A 424 2.24 22.47 20.55
N ILE A 425 1.34 21.57 20.14
CA ILE A 425 0.34 21.91 19.13
C ILE A 425 -0.74 22.70 19.90
N SER A 426 -0.64 24.03 19.84
CA SER A 426 -1.74 24.89 20.29
C SER A 426 -2.96 24.65 19.39
N GLU A 427 -4.13 24.53 20.00
CA GLU A 427 -5.39 24.46 19.24
C GLU A 427 -5.46 25.64 18.25
N PRO A 428 -5.98 25.43 17.02
CA PRO A 428 -6.25 26.53 16.11
C PRO A 428 -7.24 27.48 16.80
N THR A 429 -6.78 28.67 17.11
CA THR A 429 -7.65 29.73 17.59
C THR A 429 -8.63 30.08 16.47
N ARG A 430 -9.91 29.77 16.64
CA ARG A 430 -10.95 30.24 15.72
C ARG A 430 -10.80 31.74 15.54
N PRO A 431 -10.78 32.27 14.30
CA PRO A 431 -10.82 33.70 14.11
C PRO A 431 -12.08 34.25 14.85
N ARG A 432 -11.88 35.14 15.78
CA ARG A 432 -12.99 35.94 16.33
C ARG A 432 -13.56 36.74 15.17
N LEU A 433 -14.78 36.41 14.76
CA LEU A 433 -15.61 37.31 13.96
C LEU A 433 -15.70 38.60 14.75
N ILE A 434 -15.01 39.64 14.31
CA ILE A 434 -15.22 41.02 14.76
C ILE A 434 -16.52 41.43 14.10
N SER A 435 -17.53 41.57 14.95
CA SER A 435 -18.83 42.16 14.63
C SER A 435 -18.70 43.61 14.22
#